data_e1eec9fde9be828e4014f78fa87244e1
#
_entry.id   e1eec9fde9be828e4014f78fa87244e1
#
_cell.length_a   1.000
_cell.length_b   1.000
_cell.length_c   1.000
_cell.angle_alpha   90.00
_cell.angle_beta   90.00
_cell.angle_gamma   90.00
#
_symmetry.space_group_name_H-M   'P 1'
#
loop_
_entity.id
_entity.type
_entity.pdbx_description
1 polymer ?
#
loop_
_entity_poly.entity_id
_entity_poly.type
_entity_poly.pdbx_seq_one_letter_code
_entity_poly.pdbx_strand_id
1 'polypeptide(L)'
;MAVTIAAESPRQPGIVRLVEELDAYLSALYPPESNHLLDVETLAQPDIRFLVARLDGEVMGCIALRVDPASWGEVKRLYVPPRARGLGLGRRLLAELELAARREGLAFLRLETGIHQPEALGLFRAAGFVEIPAFAPYAPDLLSVFMEKRL
;
A
#
# COMPACT_ATOMS: atom_id res chain seq x y z
N MET A 1 -1.26 12.59 20.83
CA MET A 1 -1.09 12.71 19.37
C MET A 1 -2.37 12.27 18.69
N ALA A 2 -2.93 13.12 17.85
CA ALA A 2 -4.15 12.81 17.13
C ALA A 2 -3.80 12.15 15.79
N VAL A 3 -4.23 10.91 15.61
CA VAL A 3 -4.06 10.15 14.37
C VAL A 3 -5.42 10.07 13.67
N THR A 4 -5.47 10.48 12.40
CA THR A 4 -6.64 10.31 11.55
C THR A 4 -6.26 9.53 10.31
N ILE A 5 -7.17 8.66 9.85
CA ILE A 5 -7.01 7.93 8.58
C ILE A 5 -8.30 8.14 7.80
N ALA A 6 -8.16 8.67 6.59
CA ALA A 6 -9.31 9.00 5.75
C ALA A 6 -8.92 8.92 4.28
N ALA A 7 -9.94 8.76 3.43
CA ALA A 7 -9.77 8.87 1.98
C ALA A 7 -9.49 10.33 1.63
N GLU A 8 -8.45 10.57 0.85
CA GLU A 8 -8.08 11.91 0.38
C GLU A 8 -7.54 11.84 -1.05
N SER A 9 -7.63 12.95 -1.76
CA SER A 9 -7.03 13.03 -3.09
C SER A 9 -5.50 12.97 -3.00
N PRO A 10 -4.82 12.17 -3.83
CA PRO A 10 -3.37 12.12 -3.86
C PRO A 10 -2.73 13.37 -4.49
N ARG A 11 -3.52 14.26 -5.11
CA ARG A 11 -3.04 15.49 -5.78
C ARG A 11 -2.74 16.64 -4.83
N GLN A 12 -2.41 16.36 -3.58
CA GLN A 12 -2.03 17.37 -2.58
C GLN A 12 -0.51 17.44 -2.46
N PRO A 13 0.09 18.63 -2.31
CA PRO A 13 1.56 18.76 -2.25
C PRO A 13 2.22 17.89 -1.18
N GLY A 14 1.64 17.78 0.00
CA GLY A 14 2.18 16.95 1.07
C GLY A 14 2.15 15.46 0.75
N ILE A 15 1.13 15.02 0.03
CA ILE A 15 0.98 13.62 -0.39
C ILE A 15 1.90 13.33 -1.56
N VAL A 16 2.02 14.26 -2.52
CA VAL A 16 2.97 14.12 -3.63
C VAL A 16 4.39 13.94 -3.08
N ARG A 17 4.79 14.73 -2.10
CA ARG A 17 6.11 14.60 -1.45
C ARG A 17 6.28 13.24 -0.78
N LEU A 18 5.24 12.73 -0.12
CA LEU A 18 5.30 11.41 0.53
C LEU A 18 5.47 10.29 -0.50
N VAL A 19 4.76 10.37 -1.63
CA VAL A 19 4.86 9.39 -2.72
C VAL A 19 6.26 9.45 -3.36
N GLU A 20 6.81 10.64 -3.56
CA GLU A 20 8.17 10.81 -4.07
C GLU A 20 9.20 10.22 -3.09
N GLU A 21 9.00 10.39 -1.80
CA GLU A 21 9.86 9.81 -0.76
C GLU A 21 9.84 8.28 -0.83
N LEU A 22 8.66 7.67 -1.01
CA LEU A 22 8.52 6.24 -1.20
C LEU A 22 9.22 5.77 -2.48
N ASP A 23 9.06 6.49 -3.58
CA ASP A 23 9.72 6.16 -4.85
C ASP A 23 11.24 6.15 -4.70
N ALA A 24 11.80 7.14 -4.01
CA ALA A 24 13.23 7.22 -3.75
C ALA A 24 13.71 6.03 -2.89
N TYR A 25 12.94 5.67 -1.87
CA TYR A 25 13.24 4.52 -1.01
C TYR A 25 13.26 3.21 -1.81
N LEU A 26 12.25 2.97 -2.63
CA LEU A 26 12.15 1.75 -3.43
C LEU A 26 13.20 1.69 -4.54
N SER A 27 13.51 2.83 -5.16
CA SER A 27 14.55 2.90 -6.20
C SER A 27 15.94 2.64 -5.66
N ALA A 28 16.19 2.88 -4.37
CA ALA A 28 17.44 2.54 -3.72
C ALA A 28 17.56 1.04 -3.41
N LEU A 29 16.41 0.33 -3.28
CA LEU A 29 16.38 -1.10 -2.92
C LEU A 29 16.30 -2.02 -4.15
N TYR A 30 15.67 -1.59 -5.22
CA TYR A 30 15.35 -2.45 -6.36
C TYR A 30 15.72 -1.81 -7.68
N PRO A 31 16.12 -2.62 -8.70
CA PRO A 31 16.32 -2.09 -10.05
C PRO A 31 14.97 -1.69 -10.68
N PRO A 32 14.97 -0.81 -11.71
CA PRO A 32 13.73 -0.32 -12.33
C PRO A 32 12.79 -1.43 -12.81
N GLU A 33 13.31 -2.53 -13.33
CA GLU A 33 12.50 -3.65 -13.82
C GLU A 33 11.75 -4.39 -12.72
N SER A 34 12.17 -4.26 -11.46
CA SER A 34 11.50 -4.86 -10.29
C SER A 34 10.64 -3.85 -9.52
N ASN A 35 10.56 -2.62 -9.99
CA ASN A 35 9.75 -1.55 -9.38
C ASN A 35 8.45 -1.36 -10.17
N HIS A 36 7.32 -1.65 -9.53
CA HIS A 36 5.98 -1.53 -10.10
C HIS A 36 5.26 -0.34 -9.47
N LEU A 37 5.82 0.86 -9.70
CA LEU A 37 5.39 2.11 -9.08
C LEU A 37 4.16 2.69 -9.80
N LEU A 38 3.24 3.27 -9.01
CA LEU A 38 2.08 4.01 -9.52
C LEU A 38 2.30 5.49 -9.26
N ASP A 39 2.17 6.32 -10.29
CA ASP A 39 2.26 7.77 -10.14
C ASP A 39 0.99 8.35 -9.52
N VAL A 40 1.03 9.64 -9.19
CA VAL A 40 -0.08 10.34 -8.52
C VAL A 40 -1.35 10.30 -9.38
N GLU A 41 -1.23 10.44 -10.70
CA GLU A 41 -2.40 10.44 -11.58
C GLU A 41 -3.07 9.06 -11.64
N THR A 42 -2.30 7.98 -11.61
CA THR A 42 -2.86 6.63 -11.50
C THR A 42 -3.55 6.43 -10.16
N LEU A 43 -2.97 6.92 -9.07
CA LEU A 43 -3.56 6.86 -7.73
C LEU A 43 -4.86 7.65 -7.61
N ALA A 44 -5.10 8.61 -8.48
CA ALA A 44 -6.30 9.45 -8.49
C ALA A 44 -7.44 8.88 -9.34
N GLN A 45 -7.26 7.71 -9.96
CA GLN A 45 -8.27 7.11 -10.84
C GLN A 45 -9.45 6.52 -10.04
N PRO A 46 -10.63 6.35 -10.68
CA PRO A 46 -11.84 5.89 -10.00
C PRO A 46 -11.76 4.48 -9.40
N ASP A 47 -10.86 3.62 -9.89
CA ASP A 47 -10.66 2.28 -9.36
C ASP A 47 -9.75 2.24 -8.12
N ILE A 48 -9.23 3.37 -7.69
CA ILE A 48 -8.34 3.49 -6.54
C ILE A 48 -9.07 4.11 -5.34
N ARG A 49 -8.90 3.48 -4.16
CA ARG A 49 -9.25 4.07 -2.86
C ARG A 49 -7.95 4.43 -2.17
N PHE A 50 -7.67 5.73 -2.08
CA PHE A 50 -6.41 6.23 -1.51
C PHE A 50 -6.65 6.73 -0.10
N LEU A 51 -5.99 6.11 0.89
CA LEU A 51 -6.13 6.47 2.30
C LEU A 51 -4.86 7.14 2.79
N VAL A 52 -5.04 8.17 3.60
CA VAL A 52 -3.95 8.98 4.16
C VAL A 52 -4.02 8.96 5.68
N ALA A 53 -2.88 8.69 6.31
CA ALA A 53 -2.73 8.85 7.76
C ALA A 53 -2.15 10.21 8.04
N ARG A 54 -2.80 10.96 8.92
CA ARG A 54 -2.30 12.24 9.42
C ARG A 54 -2.03 12.14 10.91
N LEU A 55 -0.91 12.72 11.31
CA LEU A 55 -0.52 12.84 12.70
C LEU A 55 -0.54 14.33 13.06
N ASP A 56 -1.47 14.73 13.92
CA ASP A 56 -1.69 16.15 14.27
C ASP A 56 -1.85 17.04 13.01
N GLY A 57 -2.57 16.54 12.00
CA GLY A 57 -2.84 17.22 10.75
C GLY A 57 -1.79 17.07 9.67
N GLU A 58 -0.62 16.53 9.97
CA GLU A 58 0.46 16.33 8.98
C GLU A 58 0.38 14.96 8.33
N VAL A 59 0.63 14.90 7.03
CA VAL A 59 0.65 13.64 6.26
C VAL A 59 1.83 12.78 6.73
N MET A 60 1.53 11.59 7.27
CA MET A 60 2.52 10.68 7.85
C MET A 60 2.39 9.25 7.37
N GLY A 61 1.57 8.98 6.38
CA GLY A 61 1.46 7.66 5.79
C GLY A 61 0.39 7.59 4.74
N CYS A 62 0.45 6.57 3.93
CA CYS A 62 -0.56 6.31 2.89
C CYS A 62 -0.67 4.83 2.57
N ILE A 63 -1.79 4.47 1.96
CA ILE A 63 -2.03 3.15 1.38
C ILE A 63 -3.06 3.31 0.27
N ALA A 64 -2.95 2.49 -0.77
CA ALA A 64 -3.91 2.49 -1.86
C ALA A 64 -4.52 1.10 -2.04
N LEU A 65 -5.81 1.07 -2.32
CA LEU A 65 -6.56 -0.12 -2.74
C LEU A 65 -6.98 0.07 -4.18
N ARG A 66 -6.48 -0.79 -5.08
CA ARG A 66 -6.99 -0.84 -6.45
C ARG A 66 -8.08 -1.90 -6.51
N VAL A 67 -9.26 -1.49 -6.92
CA VAL A 67 -10.41 -2.38 -7.05
C VAL A 67 -10.42 -3.00 -8.45
N ASP A 68 -10.29 -4.32 -8.52
CA ASP A 68 -10.32 -5.04 -9.80
C ASP A 68 -11.77 -5.36 -10.18
N PRO A 69 -12.14 -5.29 -11.49
CA PRO A 69 -13.48 -5.66 -11.93
C PRO A 69 -13.93 -7.07 -11.57
N ALA A 70 -12.99 -7.99 -11.30
CA ALA A 70 -13.29 -9.35 -10.86
C ALA A 70 -13.56 -9.47 -9.36
N SER A 71 -13.83 -8.36 -8.67
CA SER A 71 -14.21 -8.29 -7.24
C SER A 71 -13.12 -8.72 -6.28
N TRP A 72 -11.89 -8.36 -6.57
CA TRP A 72 -10.78 -8.46 -5.63
C TRP A 72 -10.02 -7.14 -5.61
N GLY A 73 -9.18 -6.94 -4.60
CA GLY A 73 -8.43 -5.72 -4.44
C GLY A 73 -6.93 -5.93 -4.36
N GLU A 74 -6.18 -4.98 -4.88
CA GLU A 74 -4.72 -4.98 -4.75
C GLU A 74 -4.28 -3.89 -3.78
N VAL A 75 -3.47 -4.29 -2.78
CA VAL A 75 -2.85 -3.34 -1.84
C VAL A 75 -1.60 -2.77 -2.51
N LYS A 76 -1.53 -1.45 -2.60
CA LYS A 76 -0.41 -0.74 -3.23
C LYS A 76 0.01 0.45 -2.39
N ARG A 77 1.27 0.86 -2.52
CA ARG A 77 1.77 2.13 -1.98
C ARG A 77 1.61 2.28 -0.47
N LEU A 78 1.68 1.18 0.30
CA LEU A 78 1.77 1.31 1.75
C LEU A 78 3.11 1.92 2.12
N TYR A 79 3.07 3.08 2.76
CA TYR A 79 4.28 3.75 3.22
C TYR A 79 4.04 4.55 4.48
N VAL A 80 4.96 4.37 5.44
CA VAL A 80 5.08 5.21 6.63
C VAL A 80 6.55 5.63 6.71
N PRO A 81 6.85 6.93 6.64
CA PRO A 81 8.24 7.40 6.65
C PRO A 81 8.92 7.08 7.99
N PRO A 82 10.27 6.98 8.01
CA PRO A 82 11.00 6.65 9.23
C PRO A 82 10.66 7.52 10.43
N ARG A 83 10.40 8.82 10.22
CA ARG A 83 10.04 9.79 11.26
C ARG A 83 8.70 9.51 11.95
N ALA A 84 7.86 8.65 11.36
CA ALA A 84 6.54 8.31 11.90
C ALA A 84 6.40 6.84 12.26
N ARG A 85 7.47 6.06 12.22
CA ARG A 85 7.46 4.64 12.56
C ARG A 85 7.36 4.43 14.08
N GLY A 86 6.92 3.23 14.46
CA GLY A 86 6.74 2.89 15.87
C GLY A 86 5.43 3.35 16.48
N LEU A 87 4.54 3.97 15.70
CA LEU A 87 3.24 4.46 16.15
C LEU A 87 2.07 3.58 15.69
N GLY A 88 2.36 2.47 14.99
CA GLY A 88 1.34 1.55 14.48
C GLY A 88 0.55 2.07 13.29
N LEU A 89 1.04 3.09 12.59
CA LEU A 89 0.32 3.70 11.46
C LEU A 89 0.13 2.72 10.29
N GLY A 90 1.15 1.93 9.96
CA GLY A 90 1.05 0.94 8.88
C GLY A 90 -0.04 -0.09 9.14
N ARG A 91 -0.11 -0.62 10.35
CA ARG A 91 -1.15 -1.56 10.76
C ARG A 91 -2.54 -0.94 10.70
N ARG A 92 -2.68 0.31 11.14
CA ARG A 92 -3.95 1.03 11.10
C ARG A 92 -4.39 1.33 9.68
N LEU A 93 -3.46 1.75 8.81
CA LEU A 93 -3.73 1.97 7.40
C LEU A 93 -4.24 0.68 6.73
N LEU A 94 -3.56 -0.44 6.98
CA LEU A 94 -3.97 -1.72 6.42
C LEU A 94 -5.34 -2.16 6.94
N ALA A 95 -5.63 -1.98 8.23
CA ALA A 95 -6.92 -2.30 8.80
C ALA A 95 -8.06 -1.48 8.18
N GLU A 96 -7.84 -0.18 7.97
CA GLU A 96 -8.81 0.68 7.32
C GLU A 96 -9.03 0.29 5.85
N LEU A 97 -7.96 -0.08 5.14
CA LEU A 97 -8.07 -0.58 3.77
C LEU A 97 -8.90 -1.86 3.72
N GLU A 98 -8.69 -2.79 4.65
CA GLU A 98 -9.49 -4.01 4.72
C GLU A 98 -10.99 -3.72 4.95
N LEU A 99 -11.29 -2.75 5.82
CA LEU A 99 -12.68 -2.32 6.03
C LEU A 99 -13.28 -1.75 4.75
N ALA A 100 -12.54 -0.93 4.02
CA ALA A 100 -12.99 -0.38 2.74
C ALA A 100 -13.24 -1.50 1.72
N ALA A 101 -12.36 -2.48 1.65
CA ALA A 101 -12.49 -3.63 0.76
C ALA A 101 -13.74 -4.46 1.10
N ARG A 102 -14.01 -4.70 2.38
CA ARG A 102 -15.21 -5.43 2.82
C ARG A 102 -16.48 -4.68 2.49
N ARG A 103 -16.49 -3.34 2.63
CA ARG A 103 -17.65 -2.51 2.28
C ARG A 103 -17.94 -2.56 0.78
N GLU A 104 -16.94 -2.75 -0.06
CA GLU A 104 -17.11 -2.89 -1.50
C GLU A 104 -17.39 -4.33 -1.93
N GLY A 105 -17.50 -5.27 -1.01
CA GLY A 105 -17.82 -6.66 -1.30
C GLY A 105 -16.70 -7.45 -1.97
N LEU A 106 -15.45 -7.03 -1.79
CA LEU A 106 -14.31 -7.73 -2.38
C LEU A 106 -14.07 -9.07 -1.68
N ALA A 107 -13.72 -10.10 -2.47
CA ALA A 107 -13.57 -11.46 -1.95
C ALA A 107 -12.21 -11.68 -1.29
N PHE A 108 -11.17 -11.03 -1.80
CA PHE A 108 -9.81 -11.18 -1.30
C PHE A 108 -8.94 -9.98 -1.68
N LEU A 109 -7.81 -9.87 -0.99
CA LEU A 109 -6.76 -8.88 -1.29
C LEU A 109 -5.51 -9.60 -1.75
N ARG A 110 -4.81 -8.99 -2.69
CA ARG A 110 -3.48 -9.42 -3.14
C ARG A 110 -2.50 -8.26 -3.08
N LEU A 111 -1.23 -8.57 -3.01
CA LEU A 111 -0.18 -7.57 -3.06
C LEU A 111 1.10 -8.16 -3.63
N GLU A 112 1.94 -7.26 -4.14
CA GLU A 112 3.33 -7.54 -4.46
C GLU A 112 4.17 -6.62 -3.59
N THR A 113 5.16 -7.19 -2.91
CA THR A 113 6.13 -6.45 -2.10
C THR A 113 7.52 -6.99 -2.37
N GLY A 114 8.54 -6.43 -1.73
CA GLY A 114 9.92 -6.81 -2.00
C GLY A 114 10.58 -7.53 -0.84
N ILE A 115 11.52 -8.42 -1.17
CA ILE A 115 12.28 -9.19 -0.18
C ILE A 115 13.14 -8.31 0.74
N HIS A 116 13.46 -7.08 0.30
CA HIS A 116 14.27 -6.12 1.06
C HIS A 116 13.45 -5.20 1.96
N GLN A 117 12.18 -5.53 2.19
CA GLN A 117 11.27 -4.78 3.04
C GLN A 117 10.75 -5.65 4.19
N PRO A 118 11.62 -6.04 5.16
CA PRO A 118 11.23 -6.97 6.22
C PRO A 118 10.12 -6.45 7.11
N GLU A 119 10.03 -5.13 7.34
CA GLU A 119 8.96 -4.53 8.13
C GLU A 119 7.60 -4.71 7.45
N ALA A 120 7.54 -4.48 6.13
CA ALA A 120 6.31 -4.66 5.35
C ALA A 120 5.89 -6.14 5.33
N LEU A 121 6.84 -7.05 5.10
CA LEU A 121 6.57 -8.50 5.13
C LEU A 121 6.01 -8.93 6.49
N GLY A 122 6.60 -8.47 7.58
CA GLY A 122 6.14 -8.76 8.93
C GLY A 122 4.73 -8.24 9.19
N LEU A 123 4.44 -7.03 8.73
CA LEU A 123 3.12 -6.41 8.85
C LEU A 123 2.05 -7.23 8.11
N PHE A 124 2.32 -7.60 6.86
CA PHE A 124 1.36 -8.37 6.06
C PHE A 124 1.13 -9.77 6.63
N ARG A 125 2.19 -10.45 7.05
CA ARG A 125 2.06 -11.77 7.70
C ARG A 125 1.24 -11.69 8.98
N ALA A 126 1.50 -10.69 9.81
CA ALA A 126 0.74 -10.47 11.04
C ALA A 126 -0.74 -10.16 10.78
N ALA A 127 -1.04 -9.56 9.63
CA ALA A 127 -2.42 -9.27 9.22
C ALA A 127 -3.13 -10.47 8.59
N GLY A 128 -2.44 -11.61 8.41
CA GLY A 128 -3.04 -12.83 7.88
C GLY A 128 -2.82 -13.08 6.40
N PHE A 129 -1.96 -12.29 5.74
CA PHE A 129 -1.58 -12.56 4.36
C PHE A 129 -0.66 -13.77 4.28
N VAL A 130 -0.85 -14.59 3.24
CA VAL A 130 -0.02 -15.76 2.95
C VAL A 130 0.61 -15.64 1.58
N GLU A 131 1.79 -16.22 1.43
CA GLU A 131 2.53 -16.19 0.18
C GLU A 131 1.82 -16.99 -0.91
N ILE A 132 1.78 -16.44 -2.12
CA ILE A 132 1.21 -17.07 -3.32
C ILE A 132 2.18 -16.91 -4.49
N PRO A 133 2.00 -17.66 -5.59
CA PRO A 133 2.73 -17.38 -6.83
C PRO A 133 2.37 -16.01 -7.41
N ALA A 134 3.21 -15.52 -8.34
CA ALA A 134 2.95 -14.26 -9.03
C ALA A 134 1.56 -14.27 -9.69
N PHE A 135 0.88 -13.13 -9.64
CA PHE A 135 -0.43 -12.94 -10.26
C PHE A 135 -0.37 -11.85 -11.35
N ALA A 136 -1.26 -11.95 -12.34
CA ALA A 136 -1.29 -11.00 -13.45
C ALA A 136 -1.55 -9.57 -12.93
N PRO A 137 -0.89 -8.53 -13.49
CA PRO A 137 -0.02 -8.57 -14.68
C PRO A 137 1.46 -8.86 -14.37
N TYR A 138 1.79 -9.22 -13.12
CA TYR A 138 3.17 -9.40 -12.71
C TYR A 138 3.77 -10.69 -13.25
N ALA A 139 5.05 -10.65 -13.62
CA ALA A 139 5.85 -11.84 -13.88
C ALA A 139 6.57 -12.27 -12.59
N PRO A 140 6.95 -13.56 -12.46
CA PRO A 140 7.80 -13.99 -11.35
C PRO A 140 9.10 -13.20 -11.30
N ASP A 141 9.51 -12.79 -10.09
CA ASP A 141 10.71 -12.01 -9.86
C ASP A 141 11.32 -12.45 -8.52
N LEU A 142 12.62 -12.76 -8.50
CA LEU A 142 13.29 -13.22 -7.29
C LEU A 142 13.33 -12.15 -6.18
N LEU A 143 13.17 -10.86 -6.54
CA LEU A 143 13.13 -9.76 -5.60
C LEU A 143 11.72 -9.47 -5.08
N SER A 144 10.70 -10.13 -5.63
CA SER A 144 9.30 -9.90 -5.28
C SER A 144 8.72 -11.03 -4.45
N VAL A 145 7.82 -10.65 -3.54
CA VAL A 145 6.98 -11.57 -2.77
C VAL A 145 5.53 -11.23 -3.08
N PHE A 146 4.75 -12.22 -3.45
CA PHE A 146 3.32 -12.07 -3.74
C PHE A 146 2.52 -12.68 -2.61
N MET A 147 1.49 -12.00 -2.16
CA MET A 147 0.70 -12.43 -1.00
C MET A 147 -0.79 -12.24 -1.25
N GLU A 148 -1.60 -13.02 -0.52
CA GLU A 148 -3.06 -12.97 -0.61
C GLU A 148 -3.69 -13.11 0.78
N LYS A 149 -4.79 -12.42 0.98
CA LYS A 149 -5.64 -12.58 2.17
C LYS A 149 -7.10 -12.65 1.73
N ARG A 150 -7.82 -13.69 2.15
CA ARG A 150 -9.28 -13.76 1.97
C ARG A 150 -9.97 -12.84 2.98
N LEU A 151 -11.01 -12.18 2.53
CA LEU A 151 -11.81 -11.27 3.36
C LEU A 151 -13.06 -11.92 3.91
#